data_3e313e8ab88a497a503c9ff65989ac54
#
_entry.id   3e313e8ab88a497a503c9ff65989ac54
#
_cell.length_a   1.000
_cell.length_b   1.000
_cell.length_c   1.000
_cell.angle_alpha   90.00
_cell.angle_beta   90.00
_cell.angle_gamma   90.00
#
_symmetry.space_group_name_H-M   'P 1'
#
loop_
_entity.id
_entity.type
_entity.pdbx_description
1 polymer ?
#
loop_
_entity_poly.entity_id
_entity_poly.type
_entity_poly.pdbx_seq_one_letter_code
_entity_poly.pdbx_strand_id
1 'polypeptide(L)'
;MLFYFLYLCNSSKPLVGNNVSLMEGSNFIDYVKIFVRSGNGGSGSVHFRREKYVPKGGPDGGDGGRGAHIILRGNKQLWTLLHLKYRKHIHADNGKGGEGGMRSGKAGEDIILEVPLGTIAKDAETGEKEFEILEDGQEVIWLPGGRGGLGNSNFKTSVNQTPRYAQPGEEGQEGWKILELKVLADVGLVGFPNAGKSTLLSVLSAAKPEIANYPFTTLVPNLGVVSYRDNRSFIMADIPGIIEGAHAGKGLGVRFLRHIERNSCLLFMIPADANDLKKEYKILEKELKLYNKELVNKPRIIGISKSDLLDDELKKMLAKELPKKIPHVFFSSLTQENIPQLKDMLWKMMNS
;
A
#
# COMPACT_ATOMS: atom_id res chain seq x y z
N MET A 1 44.74 -17.25 -63.79
CA MET A 1 43.40 -17.50 -64.33
C MET A 1 42.46 -17.73 -63.17
N LEU A 2 41.46 -16.89 -63.11
CA LEU A 2 40.31 -16.77 -62.22
C LEU A 2 40.54 -16.25 -60.79
N PHE A 3 40.09 -15.01 -60.65
CA PHE A 3 39.85 -14.25 -59.46
C PHE A 3 38.62 -14.77 -58.71
N TYR A 4 38.74 -14.87 -57.36
CA TYR A 4 37.58 -14.87 -56.47
C TYR A 4 37.67 -13.67 -55.54
N PHE A 5 36.75 -12.74 -55.75
CA PHE A 5 36.52 -11.58 -54.91
C PHE A 5 35.76 -12.01 -53.63
N LEU A 6 36.38 -11.80 -52.50
CA LEU A 6 35.73 -11.86 -51.19
C LEU A 6 35.14 -10.49 -50.84
N TYR A 7 33.82 -10.35 -50.84
CA TYR A 7 33.12 -9.24 -50.29
C TYR A 7 33.00 -9.45 -48.77
N LEU A 8 33.77 -8.70 -47.99
CA LEU A 8 33.59 -8.50 -46.57
C LEU A 8 32.54 -7.42 -46.35
N CYS A 9 31.32 -7.83 -46.01
CA CYS A 9 30.29 -6.92 -45.57
C CYS A 9 30.46 -6.64 -44.07
N ASN A 10 31.03 -5.47 -43.80
CA ASN A 10 31.24 -4.95 -42.46
C ASN A 10 29.92 -4.31 -41.98
N SER A 11 29.08 -5.05 -41.27
CA SER A 11 27.92 -4.48 -40.57
C SER A 11 28.20 -4.40 -39.07
N SER A 12 28.86 -3.31 -38.69
CA SER A 12 28.95 -2.89 -37.31
C SER A 12 27.57 -2.39 -36.83
N LYS A 13 26.81 -3.28 -36.21
CA LYS A 13 25.68 -2.85 -35.38
C LYS A 13 26.24 -2.34 -34.05
N PRO A 14 25.83 -1.16 -33.55
CA PRO A 14 26.15 -0.77 -32.20
C PRO A 14 25.38 -1.69 -31.22
N LEU A 15 26.13 -2.39 -30.41
CA LEU A 15 25.63 -3.06 -29.22
C LEU A 15 25.14 -1.96 -28.26
N VAL A 16 23.85 -1.64 -28.34
CA VAL A 16 23.16 -0.95 -27.25
C VAL A 16 23.13 -1.97 -26.10
N GLY A 17 24.12 -1.85 -25.25
CA GLY A 17 24.16 -2.56 -23.99
C GLY A 17 22.99 -2.09 -23.13
N ASN A 18 21.89 -2.83 -23.13
CA ASN A 18 20.93 -2.80 -22.07
C ASN A 18 21.59 -3.34 -20.81
N ASN A 19 22.41 -2.51 -20.16
CA ASN A 19 22.70 -2.65 -18.75
C ASN A 19 21.40 -2.34 -18.00
N VAL A 20 20.45 -3.26 -18.02
CA VAL A 20 19.49 -3.43 -16.96
C VAL A 20 20.31 -3.91 -15.78
N SER A 21 20.90 -2.99 -15.04
CA SER A 21 21.35 -3.20 -13.69
C SER A 21 20.15 -3.80 -12.97
N LEU A 22 20.22 -5.07 -12.67
CA LEU A 22 19.39 -5.74 -11.69
C LEU A 22 19.63 -4.99 -10.35
N MET A 23 18.86 -3.93 -10.12
CA MET A 23 18.75 -3.32 -8.80
C MET A 23 18.12 -4.38 -7.90
N GLU A 24 18.98 -5.04 -7.14
CA GLU A 24 18.59 -5.92 -6.06
C GLU A 24 17.61 -5.19 -5.15
N GLY A 25 16.36 -5.61 -5.23
CA GLY A 25 15.37 -5.71 -4.23
C GLY A 25 15.09 -4.54 -3.28
N SER A 26 14.50 -3.45 -3.75
CA SER A 26 13.71 -2.62 -2.86
C SER A 26 12.62 -3.47 -2.21
N ASN A 27 12.64 -3.59 -0.88
CA ASN A 27 11.62 -4.30 -0.10
C ASN A 27 10.32 -3.48 0.04
N PHE A 28 10.32 -2.25 -0.44
CA PHE A 28 9.16 -1.37 -0.44
C PHE A 28 8.51 -1.32 -1.83
N ILE A 29 7.29 -1.82 -1.93
CA ILE A 29 6.47 -1.83 -3.13
C ILE A 29 5.17 -1.11 -2.85
N ASP A 30 4.95 -0.01 -3.54
CA ASP A 30 3.78 0.87 -3.44
C ASP A 30 2.80 0.71 -4.61
N TYR A 31 3.20 0.00 -5.64
CA TYR A 31 2.42 -0.21 -6.85
C TYR A 31 2.54 -1.65 -7.32
N VAL A 32 1.39 -2.31 -7.50
CA VAL A 32 1.32 -3.67 -8.05
C VAL A 32 0.19 -3.74 -9.06
N LYS A 33 0.49 -4.29 -10.24
CA LYS A 33 -0.51 -4.66 -11.25
C LYS A 33 -0.68 -6.17 -11.22
N ILE A 34 -1.92 -6.62 -10.95
CA ILE A 34 -2.28 -8.03 -10.81
C ILE A 34 -3.49 -8.36 -11.69
N PHE A 35 -3.52 -9.57 -12.19
CA PHE A 35 -4.71 -10.13 -12.82
C PHE A 35 -5.53 -10.86 -11.77
N VAL A 36 -6.78 -10.53 -11.66
CA VAL A 36 -7.71 -11.11 -10.69
C VAL A 36 -8.92 -11.68 -11.41
N ARG A 37 -9.37 -12.87 -10.96
CA ARG A 37 -10.56 -13.53 -11.46
C ARG A 37 -11.34 -14.11 -10.30
N SER A 38 -12.58 -13.69 -10.14
CA SER A 38 -13.51 -14.28 -9.18
C SER A 38 -14.05 -15.61 -9.71
N GLY A 39 -14.61 -16.44 -8.83
CA GLY A 39 -15.15 -17.74 -9.21
C GLY A 39 -16.46 -17.62 -9.97
N ASN A 40 -16.67 -18.50 -10.94
CA ASN A 40 -17.96 -18.65 -11.60
C ASN A 40 -18.94 -19.41 -10.69
N GLY A 41 -20.23 -19.11 -10.78
CA GLY A 41 -21.28 -19.89 -10.14
C GLY A 41 -21.38 -21.28 -10.75
N GLY A 42 -21.70 -22.28 -9.92
CA GLY A 42 -22.02 -23.63 -10.38
C GLY A 42 -23.38 -23.68 -11.07
N SER A 43 -23.57 -24.59 -12.01
CA SER A 43 -24.85 -24.81 -12.66
C SER A 43 -25.86 -25.45 -11.72
N GLY A 44 -27.14 -25.11 -11.84
CA GLY A 44 -28.22 -25.87 -11.24
C GLY A 44 -28.30 -27.27 -11.84
N SER A 45 -28.86 -28.21 -11.09
CA SER A 45 -29.03 -29.59 -11.51
C SER A 45 -30.40 -29.85 -12.13
N VAL A 46 -30.45 -30.68 -13.17
CA VAL A 46 -31.67 -31.27 -13.70
C VAL A 46 -31.73 -32.71 -13.23
N HIS A 47 -32.35 -32.92 -12.09
CA HIS A 47 -32.49 -34.24 -11.50
C HIS A 47 -33.96 -34.55 -11.14
N PHE A 48 -34.32 -35.82 -11.22
CA PHE A 48 -35.63 -36.31 -10.84
C PHE A 48 -35.48 -37.43 -9.83
N ARG A 49 -36.29 -37.38 -8.75
CA ARG A 49 -36.27 -38.35 -7.68
C ARG A 49 -36.57 -39.75 -8.22
N ARG A 50 -35.71 -40.69 -7.95
CA ARG A 50 -35.87 -42.11 -8.31
C ARG A 50 -35.66 -42.96 -7.06
N GLU A 51 -36.73 -43.53 -6.55
CA GLU A 51 -36.67 -44.41 -5.39
C GLU A 51 -37.47 -45.69 -5.67
N LYS A 52 -37.11 -46.76 -4.91
CA LYS A 52 -37.87 -48.00 -4.96
C LYS A 52 -39.31 -47.69 -4.57
N TYR A 53 -40.28 -48.14 -5.36
CA TYR A 53 -41.71 -47.86 -5.22
C TYR A 53 -42.19 -46.42 -5.51
N VAL A 54 -41.36 -45.54 -6.02
CA VAL A 54 -41.77 -44.20 -6.48
C VAL A 54 -41.43 -44.06 -7.97
N PRO A 55 -42.26 -44.60 -8.89
CA PRO A 55 -41.94 -44.65 -10.30
C PRO A 55 -41.96 -43.26 -11.00
N LYS A 56 -42.66 -42.27 -10.44
CA LYS A 56 -42.76 -40.91 -10.95
C LYS A 56 -42.38 -39.89 -9.88
N GLY A 57 -41.10 -39.85 -9.54
CA GLY A 57 -40.55 -38.83 -8.64
C GLY A 57 -40.56 -37.46 -9.31
N GLY A 58 -40.83 -36.40 -8.52
CA GLY A 58 -40.81 -35.03 -9.01
C GLY A 58 -39.40 -34.51 -9.26
N PRO A 59 -39.24 -33.28 -9.77
CA PRO A 59 -37.97 -32.63 -9.90
C PRO A 59 -37.36 -32.39 -8.51
N ASP A 60 -36.10 -32.76 -8.31
CA ASP A 60 -35.35 -32.67 -7.07
C ASP A 60 -33.88 -32.21 -7.30
N GLY A 61 -33.64 -31.60 -8.44
CA GLY A 61 -32.35 -30.99 -8.70
C GLY A 61 -32.10 -29.78 -7.80
N GLY A 62 -30.94 -29.76 -7.14
CA GLY A 62 -30.50 -28.70 -6.27
C GLY A 62 -29.83 -27.54 -7.03
N ASP A 63 -29.57 -26.44 -6.34
CA ASP A 63 -28.96 -25.23 -6.89
C ASP A 63 -27.44 -25.39 -6.98
N GLY A 64 -26.83 -24.67 -7.92
CA GLY A 64 -25.40 -24.54 -7.96
C GLY A 64 -24.86 -23.69 -6.80
N GLY A 65 -23.62 -23.95 -6.41
CA GLY A 65 -22.92 -23.15 -5.42
C GLY A 65 -22.48 -21.78 -5.99
N ARG A 66 -22.38 -20.79 -5.13
CA ARG A 66 -21.81 -19.48 -5.48
C ARG A 66 -20.32 -19.59 -5.81
N GLY A 67 -19.82 -18.89 -6.80
CA GLY A 67 -18.39 -18.68 -7.03
C GLY A 67 -17.76 -17.86 -5.90
N ALA A 68 -16.49 -18.05 -5.67
CA ALA A 68 -15.74 -17.35 -4.63
C ALA A 68 -15.57 -15.85 -4.96
N HIS A 69 -15.65 -15.02 -3.95
CA HIS A 69 -15.32 -13.60 -4.02
C HIS A 69 -13.81 -13.37 -3.89
N ILE A 70 -13.34 -12.23 -4.40
CA ILE A 70 -12.05 -11.66 -4.03
C ILE A 70 -12.32 -10.44 -3.17
N ILE A 71 -11.76 -10.46 -1.95
CA ILE A 71 -12.01 -9.48 -0.90
C ILE A 71 -10.69 -8.78 -0.59
N LEU A 72 -10.70 -7.45 -0.53
CA LEU A 72 -9.60 -6.67 0.03
C LEU A 72 -9.84 -6.46 1.52
N ARG A 73 -8.83 -6.73 2.35
CA ARG A 73 -8.87 -6.49 3.79
C ARG A 73 -7.74 -5.57 4.20
N GLY A 74 -8.05 -4.49 4.92
CA GLY A 74 -7.07 -3.60 5.51
C GLY A 74 -6.30 -4.29 6.64
N ASN A 75 -4.98 -4.20 6.62
CA ASN A 75 -4.11 -4.70 7.68
C ASN A 75 -3.08 -3.63 8.07
N LYS A 76 -3.23 -3.08 9.28
CA LYS A 76 -2.34 -2.05 9.85
C LYS A 76 -0.89 -2.55 10.02
N GLN A 77 -0.65 -3.86 10.09
CA GLN A 77 0.69 -4.41 10.24
C GLN A 77 1.47 -4.45 8.93
N LEU A 78 0.78 -4.34 7.80
CA LEU A 78 1.40 -4.27 6.49
C LEU A 78 1.77 -2.82 6.15
N TRP A 79 2.95 -2.64 5.59
CA TRP A 79 3.48 -1.33 5.17
C TRP A 79 3.90 -1.29 3.69
N THR A 80 3.76 -2.42 2.98
CA THR A 80 4.15 -2.57 1.57
C THR A 80 3.26 -3.60 0.87
N LEU A 81 3.15 -3.50 -0.44
CA LEU A 81 2.48 -4.47 -1.30
C LEU A 81 3.43 -5.59 -1.78
N LEU A 82 4.60 -5.76 -1.15
CA LEU A 82 5.65 -6.70 -1.57
C LEU A 82 5.14 -8.13 -1.75
N HIS A 83 4.29 -8.62 -0.85
CA HIS A 83 3.74 -9.97 -0.90
C HIS A 83 2.86 -10.23 -2.14
N LEU A 84 2.31 -9.15 -2.75
CA LEU A 84 1.53 -9.24 -3.99
C LEU A 84 2.38 -9.10 -5.26
N LYS A 85 3.62 -8.59 -5.16
CA LYS A 85 4.54 -8.43 -6.30
C LYS A 85 4.77 -9.74 -7.06
N TYR A 86 4.89 -10.83 -6.32
CA TYR A 86 5.18 -12.15 -6.87
C TYR A 86 3.92 -12.97 -7.17
N ARG A 87 2.74 -12.47 -6.75
CA ARG A 87 1.44 -13.14 -6.95
C ARG A 87 0.64 -12.41 -8.01
N LYS A 88 1.13 -12.44 -9.26
CA LYS A 88 0.56 -11.66 -10.38
C LYS A 88 -0.80 -12.14 -10.88
N HIS A 89 -1.16 -13.38 -10.61
CA HIS A 89 -2.43 -13.98 -11.02
C HIS A 89 -3.14 -14.58 -9.82
N ILE A 90 -4.37 -14.15 -9.59
CA ILE A 90 -5.19 -14.58 -8.47
C ILE A 90 -6.50 -15.08 -9.06
N HIS A 91 -6.74 -16.38 -8.88
CA HIS A 91 -7.93 -17.06 -9.36
C HIS A 91 -8.68 -17.63 -8.17
N ALA A 92 -9.94 -17.23 -8.02
CA ALA A 92 -10.82 -17.74 -6.99
C ALA A 92 -11.59 -18.97 -7.49
N ASP A 93 -11.97 -19.83 -6.57
CA ASP A 93 -12.63 -21.09 -6.88
C ASP A 93 -14.04 -20.90 -7.41
N ASN A 94 -14.41 -21.73 -8.40
CA ASN A 94 -15.76 -21.80 -8.90
C ASN A 94 -16.70 -22.51 -7.90
N GLY A 95 -17.96 -22.13 -7.90
CA GLY A 95 -19.01 -22.90 -7.23
C GLY A 95 -19.20 -24.26 -7.89
N LYS A 96 -19.50 -25.28 -7.09
CA LYS A 96 -19.83 -26.61 -7.62
C LYS A 96 -21.26 -26.64 -8.15
N GLY A 97 -21.52 -27.47 -9.15
CA GLY A 97 -22.88 -27.73 -9.64
C GLY A 97 -23.79 -28.33 -8.57
N GLY A 98 -25.08 -28.08 -8.68
CA GLY A 98 -26.10 -28.73 -7.86
C GLY A 98 -26.17 -30.23 -8.12
N GLU A 99 -26.68 -30.99 -7.14
CA GLU A 99 -26.85 -32.44 -7.23
C GLU A 99 -28.32 -32.80 -7.09
N GLY A 100 -28.63 -34.10 -7.20
CA GLY A 100 -29.97 -34.65 -6.91
C GLY A 100 -30.27 -34.60 -5.43
N GLY A 101 -31.58 -34.79 -5.07
CA GLY A 101 -32.04 -34.78 -3.68
C GLY A 101 -32.04 -33.38 -3.08
N MET A 102 -32.22 -32.32 -3.90
CA MET A 102 -32.20 -30.90 -3.50
C MET A 102 -30.88 -30.45 -2.87
N ARG A 103 -29.79 -31.14 -3.14
CA ARG A 103 -28.48 -30.78 -2.62
C ARG A 103 -27.87 -29.63 -3.43
N SER A 104 -27.65 -28.49 -2.75
CA SER A 104 -26.94 -27.36 -3.36
C SER A 104 -25.45 -27.66 -3.51
N GLY A 105 -24.86 -27.20 -4.57
CA GLY A 105 -23.42 -27.28 -4.78
C GLY A 105 -22.65 -26.49 -3.72
N LYS A 106 -21.43 -26.94 -3.38
CA LYS A 106 -20.55 -26.22 -2.45
C LYS A 106 -20.17 -24.86 -3.06
N ALA A 107 -20.27 -23.77 -2.30
CA ALA A 107 -19.76 -22.47 -2.69
C ALA A 107 -18.23 -22.51 -2.75
N GLY A 108 -17.63 -21.70 -3.61
CA GLY A 108 -16.19 -21.47 -3.65
C GLY A 108 -15.73 -20.76 -2.37
N GLU A 109 -14.47 -20.99 -1.98
CA GLU A 109 -13.86 -20.33 -0.81
C GLU A 109 -13.34 -18.94 -1.20
N ASP A 110 -13.78 -17.92 -0.46
CA ASP A 110 -13.43 -16.53 -0.74
C ASP A 110 -11.93 -16.29 -0.53
N ILE A 111 -11.31 -15.54 -1.42
CA ILE A 111 -9.91 -15.14 -1.30
C ILE A 111 -9.84 -13.77 -0.67
N ILE A 112 -9.15 -13.69 0.48
CA ILE A 112 -8.87 -12.45 1.17
C ILE A 112 -7.46 -12.01 0.82
N LEU A 113 -7.35 -10.79 0.26
CA LEU A 113 -6.09 -10.13 -0.03
C LEU A 113 -5.88 -9.04 1.02
N GLU A 114 -4.92 -9.26 1.90
CA GLU A 114 -4.55 -8.25 2.88
C GLU A 114 -3.71 -7.16 2.22
N VAL A 115 -4.05 -5.91 2.49
CA VAL A 115 -3.38 -4.73 1.94
C VAL A 115 -3.12 -3.70 3.04
N PRO A 116 -2.03 -2.91 2.94
CA PRO A 116 -1.78 -1.81 3.87
C PRO A 116 -2.91 -0.78 3.86
N LEU A 117 -3.05 -0.03 4.97
CA LEU A 117 -3.98 1.09 5.03
C LEU A 117 -3.55 2.19 4.04
N GLY A 118 -4.53 2.85 3.42
CA GLY A 118 -4.29 3.84 2.36
C GLY A 118 -4.06 3.21 0.98
N THR A 119 -4.28 1.91 0.82
CA THR A 119 -4.25 1.27 -0.49
C THR A 119 -5.48 1.64 -1.31
N ILE A 120 -5.24 2.04 -2.57
CA ILE A 120 -6.27 2.29 -3.57
C ILE A 120 -6.25 1.17 -4.59
N ALA A 121 -7.42 0.61 -4.81
CA ALA A 121 -7.69 -0.30 -5.91
C ALA A 121 -8.23 0.50 -7.11
N LYS A 122 -7.65 0.27 -8.28
CA LYS A 122 -8.03 0.88 -9.55
C LYS A 122 -8.19 -0.18 -10.61
N ASP A 123 -9.08 0.07 -11.55
CA ASP A 123 -9.11 -0.68 -12.80
C ASP A 123 -7.89 -0.32 -13.65
N ALA A 124 -7.24 -1.32 -14.25
CA ALA A 124 -6.01 -1.08 -15.02
C ALA A 124 -6.28 -0.60 -16.45
N GLU A 125 -7.49 -0.75 -16.96
CA GLU A 125 -7.88 -0.34 -18.31
C GLU A 125 -8.45 1.08 -18.31
N THR A 126 -9.35 1.37 -17.36
CA THR A 126 -9.98 2.69 -17.26
C THR A 126 -9.16 3.67 -16.40
N GLY A 127 -8.31 3.15 -15.49
CA GLY A 127 -7.59 3.95 -14.50
C GLY A 127 -8.49 4.52 -13.39
N GLU A 128 -9.77 4.17 -13.36
CA GLU A 128 -10.72 4.65 -12.37
C GLU A 128 -10.46 4.02 -11.01
N LYS A 129 -10.66 4.83 -9.96
CA LYS A 129 -10.61 4.38 -8.58
C LYS A 129 -11.87 3.59 -8.27
N GLU A 130 -11.70 2.33 -7.87
CA GLU A 130 -12.79 1.48 -7.43
C GLU A 130 -13.01 1.60 -5.92
N PHE A 131 -11.94 1.39 -5.13
CA PHE A 131 -12.00 1.37 -3.66
C PHE A 131 -10.77 2.02 -3.04
N GLU A 132 -10.91 2.40 -1.76
CA GLU A 132 -9.81 2.84 -0.89
C GLU A 132 -9.99 2.18 0.48
N ILE A 133 -8.93 1.56 0.98
CA ILE A 133 -8.91 0.91 2.28
C ILE A 133 -8.25 1.84 3.28
N LEU A 134 -9.01 2.31 4.27
CA LEU A 134 -8.57 3.31 5.24
C LEU A 134 -8.46 2.77 6.66
N GLU A 135 -9.25 1.76 7.01
CA GLU A 135 -9.37 1.27 8.38
C GLU A 135 -8.81 -0.15 8.51
N ASP A 136 -8.28 -0.46 9.70
CA ASP A 136 -7.82 -1.81 10.02
C ASP A 136 -8.99 -2.79 10.09
N GLY A 137 -8.85 -3.94 9.44
CA GLY A 137 -9.93 -4.92 9.35
C GLY A 137 -11.08 -4.54 8.39
N GLN A 138 -11.02 -3.38 7.72
CA GLN A 138 -12.00 -3.02 6.69
C GLN A 138 -11.99 -4.05 5.57
N GLU A 139 -13.13 -4.66 5.28
CA GLU A 139 -13.30 -5.62 4.18
C GLU A 139 -14.18 -5.03 3.09
N VAL A 140 -13.72 -5.18 1.85
CA VAL A 140 -14.46 -4.77 0.67
C VAL A 140 -14.44 -5.90 -0.35
N ILE A 141 -15.62 -6.31 -0.84
CA ILE A 141 -15.71 -7.26 -1.94
C ILE A 141 -15.22 -6.54 -3.19
N TRP A 142 -14.04 -6.92 -3.66
CA TRP A 142 -13.44 -6.30 -4.84
C TRP A 142 -14.04 -6.86 -6.12
N LEU A 143 -14.01 -8.18 -6.28
CA LEU A 143 -14.66 -8.87 -7.38
C LEU A 143 -15.68 -9.87 -6.83
N PRO A 144 -16.98 -9.66 -7.06
CA PRO A 144 -18.00 -10.62 -6.66
C PRO A 144 -17.89 -11.89 -7.51
N GLY A 145 -18.06 -13.05 -6.86
CA GLY A 145 -18.21 -14.31 -7.56
C GLY A 145 -19.60 -14.44 -8.17
N GLY A 146 -19.70 -15.20 -9.25
CA GLY A 146 -20.96 -15.49 -9.94
C GLY A 146 -21.95 -16.22 -9.05
N ARG A 147 -23.23 -15.97 -9.22
CA ARG A 147 -24.30 -16.66 -8.50
C ARG A 147 -24.47 -18.08 -9.03
N GLY A 148 -24.78 -19.03 -8.13
CA GLY A 148 -25.14 -20.38 -8.55
C GLY A 148 -26.48 -20.39 -9.29
N GLY A 149 -26.58 -21.22 -10.32
CA GLY A 149 -27.79 -21.40 -11.09
C GLY A 149 -28.84 -22.19 -10.29
N LEU A 150 -30.12 -21.92 -10.51
CA LEU A 150 -31.21 -22.59 -9.87
C LEU A 150 -31.45 -23.98 -10.46
N GLY A 151 -31.67 -25.00 -9.60
CA GLY A 151 -32.01 -26.34 -9.99
C GLY A 151 -33.45 -26.45 -10.50
N ASN A 152 -33.76 -27.55 -11.19
CA ASN A 152 -35.10 -27.77 -11.76
C ASN A 152 -36.24 -27.82 -10.72
N SER A 153 -35.93 -28.11 -9.45
CA SER A 153 -36.91 -28.06 -8.36
C SER A 153 -37.53 -26.68 -8.17
N ASN A 154 -36.81 -25.60 -8.46
CA ASN A 154 -37.26 -24.21 -8.34
C ASN A 154 -38.25 -23.79 -9.46
N PHE A 155 -38.26 -24.51 -10.57
CA PHE A 155 -39.10 -24.21 -11.73
C PHE A 155 -40.39 -25.01 -11.81
N LYS A 156 -40.67 -25.80 -10.74
CA LYS A 156 -41.91 -26.53 -10.62
C LYS A 156 -43.09 -25.59 -10.38
N THR A 157 -44.07 -25.65 -11.26
CA THR A 157 -45.31 -24.86 -11.17
C THR A 157 -46.53 -25.81 -11.31
N SER A 158 -47.75 -25.32 -11.05
CA SER A 158 -48.99 -26.07 -11.28
C SER A 158 -49.18 -26.52 -12.75
N VAL A 159 -48.69 -25.73 -13.69
CA VAL A 159 -48.74 -26.01 -15.13
C VAL A 159 -47.56 -26.87 -15.58
N ASN A 160 -46.33 -26.58 -15.09
CA ASN A 160 -45.13 -27.35 -15.42
C ASN A 160 -44.64 -28.11 -14.19
N GLN A 161 -45.14 -29.32 -14.00
CA GLN A 161 -44.82 -30.17 -12.82
C GLN A 161 -43.48 -30.90 -12.96
N THR A 162 -42.93 -31.01 -14.19
CA THR A 162 -41.69 -31.76 -14.47
C THR A 162 -40.73 -30.97 -15.33
N PRO A 163 -40.20 -29.81 -14.85
CA PRO A 163 -39.26 -29.00 -15.62
C PRO A 163 -37.98 -29.79 -15.90
N ARG A 164 -37.57 -29.84 -17.16
CA ARG A 164 -36.34 -30.53 -17.63
C ARG A 164 -35.22 -29.55 -17.93
N TYR A 165 -35.19 -28.42 -17.27
CA TYR A 165 -34.17 -27.41 -17.40
C TYR A 165 -33.76 -26.89 -16.01
N ALA A 166 -32.54 -26.42 -15.93
CA ALA A 166 -31.98 -25.71 -14.79
C ALA A 166 -31.27 -24.49 -15.30
N GLN A 167 -30.98 -23.55 -14.43
CA GLN A 167 -30.26 -22.32 -14.76
C GLN A 167 -28.76 -22.56 -14.75
N PRO A 168 -27.98 -22.09 -15.72
CA PRO A 168 -26.54 -22.07 -15.62
C PRO A 168 -26.10 -21.13 -14.49
N GLY A 169 -24.93 -21.35 -13.92
CA GLY A 169 -24.32 -20.39 -13.03
C GLY A 169 -23.91 -19.11 -13.77
N GLU A 170 -23.91 -18.00 -13.05
CA GLU A 170 -23.40 -16.74 -13.58
C GLU A 170 -21.88 -16.77 -13.67
N GLU A 171 -21.32 -16.08 -14.65
CA GLU A 171 -19.89 -15.91 -14.77
C GLU A 171 -19.37 -14.95 -13.69
N GLY A 172 -18.18 -15.22 -13.17
CA GLY A 172 -17.44 -14.31 -12.32
C GLY A 172 -16.87 -13.13 -13.12
N GLN A 173 -16.30 -12.19 -12.41
CA GLN A 173 -15.61 -11.04 -12.99
C GLN A 173 -14.10 -11.30 -13.08
N GLU A 174 -13.46 -10.79 -14.13
CA GLU A 174 -12.02 -10.85 -14.28
C GLU A 174 -11.45 -9.57 -14.89
N GLY A 175 -10.19 -9.30 -14.62
CA GLY A 175 -9.51 -8.16 -15.22
C GLY A 175 -8.16 -7.85 -14.59
N TRP A 176 -7.42 -6.99 -15.26
CA TRP A 176 -6.21 -6.40 -14.72
C TRP A 176 -6.57 -5.28 -13.77
N LYS A 177 -6.03 -5.34 -12.57
CA LYS A 177 -6.27 -4.37 -11.51
C LYS A 177 -4.95 -3.82 -11.00
N ILE A 178 -5.01 -2.59 -10.49
CA ILE A 178 -3.86 -1.90 -9.89
C ILE A 178 -4.15 -1.66 -8.43
N LEU A 179 -3.21 -2.04 -7.58
CA LEU A 179 -3.16 -1.63 -6.19
C LEU A 179 -2.05 -0.59 -6.04
N GLU A 180 -2.40 0.58 -5.54
CA GLU A 180 -1.50 1.70 -5.33
C GLU A 180 -1.59 2.17 -3.88
N LEU A 181 -0.46 2.19 -3.19
CA LEU A 181 -0.37 2.66 -1.81
C LEU A 181 -0.16 4.17 -1.80
N LYS A 182 -1.09 4.91 -1.21
CA LYS A 182 -1.03 6.39 -1.13
C LYS A 182 -0.33 6.92 0.12
N VAL A 183 -0.14 6.09 1.14
CA VAL A 183 0.52 6.51 2.37
C VAL A 183 2.02 6.42 2.18
N LEU A 184 2.70 7.57 2.27
CA LEU A 184 4.15 7.64 2.11
C LEU A 184 4.88 7.39 3.41
N ALA A 185 4.40 7.93 4.53
CA ALA A 185 5.03 7.77 5.83
C ALA A 185 4.09 8.14 6.98
N ASP A 186 4.38 7.57 8.14
CA ASP A 186 3.71 7.92 9.39
C ASP A 186 4.32 9.19 9.98
N VAL A 187 5.65 9.36 9.84
CA VAL A 187 6.44 10.49 10.35
C VAL A 187 7.15 11.20 9.20
N GLY A 188 6.86 12.48 9.02
CA GLY A 188 7.59 13.34 8.09
C GLY A 188 8.74 14.09 8.77
N LEU A 189 9.97 13.99 8.21
CA LEU A 189 11.13 14.77 8.68
C LEU A 189 11.12 16.13 8.02
N VAL A 190 11.19 17.18 8.84
CA VAL A 190 11.25 18.58 8.41
C VAL A 190 12.48 19.23 9.03
N GLY A 191 13.37 19.80 8.25
CA GLY A 191 14.57 20.44 8.78
C GLY A 191 15.49 20.95 7.67
N PHE A 192 16.37 21.88 8.02
CA PHE A 192 17.36 22.44 7.10
C PHE A 192 18.30 21.38 6.49
N PRO A 193 18.94 21.69 5.37
CA PRO A 193 20.07 20.90 4.91
C PRO A 193 21.08 20.71 6.05
N ASN A 194 21.71 19.55 6.12
CA ASN A 194 22.68 19.19 7.17
C ASN A 194 22.14 19.13 8.63
N ALA A 195 20.83 19.26 8.83
CA ALA A 195 20.21 19.01 10.15
C ALA A 195 20.32 17.55 10.61
N GLY A 196 20.90 16.65 9.81
CA GLY A 196 21.08 15.24 10.15
C GLY A 196 19.88 14.33 9.82
N LYS A 197 18.94 14.76 8.97
CA LYS A 197 17.75 13.98 8.62
C LYS A 197 18.09 12.61 8.03
N SER A 198 18.90 12.56 7.00
CA SER A 198 19.29 11.31 6.34
C SER A 198 20.15 10.42 7.24
N THR A 199 20.96 11.01 8.12
CA THR A 199 21.74 10.27 9.14
C THR A 199 20.78 9.64 10.16
N LEU A 200 19.82 10.39 10.67
CA LEU A 200 18.80 9.87 11.59
C LEU A 200 18.04 8.72 10.94
N LEU A 201 17.60 8.89 9.70
CA LEU A 201 16.87 7.88 8.96
C LEU A 201 17.69 6.60 8.81
N SER A 202 18.98 6.71 8.51
CA SER A 202 19.90 5.56 8.38
C SER A 202 20.12 4.83 9.70
N VAL A 203 20.14 5.54 10.84
CA VAL A 203 20.34 4.96 12.17
C VAL A 203 19.07 4.30 12.69
N LEU A 204 17.90 4.88 12.40
CA LEU A 204 16.62 4.37 12.88
C LEU A 204 16.08 3.23 12.03
N SER A 205 16.40 3.20 10.74
CA SER A 205 15.87 2.21 9.81
C SER A 205 16.47 0.82 10.08
N ALA A 206 15.60 -0.18 10.15
CA ALA A 206 15.99 -1.59 10.28
C ALA A 206 16.66 -2.15 9.00
N ALA A 207 16.44 -1.50 7.87
CA ALA A 207 17.09 -1.78 6.59
C ALA A 207 17.70 -0.47 6.06
N LYS A 208 18.62 -0.54 5.09
CA LYS A 208 19.11 0.68 4.43
C LYS A 208 17.92 1.50 3.92
N PRO A 209 17.88 2.83 4.18
CA PRO A 209 16.83 3.69 3.65
C PRO A 209 16.70 3.51 2.15
N GLU A 210 15.49 3.33 1.68
CA GLU A 210 15.21 3.10 0.27
C GLU A 210 14.81 4.40 -0.40
N ILE A 211 15.36 4.60 -1.59
CA ILE A 211 15.00 5.68 -2.49
C ILE A 211 13.75 5.24 -3.24
N ALA A 212 12.60 5.81 -2.91
CA ALA A 212 11.35 5.49 -3.58
C ALA A 212 11.16 6.38 -4.83
N ASN A 213 11.34 5.78 -6.01
CA ASN A 213 11.12 6.46 -7.29
C ASN A 213 9.62 6.55 -7.59
N TYR A 214 8.99 7.64 -7.20
CA TYR A 214 7.60 7.90 -7.57
C TYR A 214 7.54 8.63 -8.93
N PRO A 215 6.77 8.13 -9.89
CA PRO A 215 6.71 8.71 -11.25
C PRO A 215 6.12 10.12 -11.29
N PHE A 216 5.64 10.62 -10.14
CA PHE A 216 5.02 11.94 -9.98
C PHE A 216 5.85 12.88 -9.07
N THR A 217 7.03 12.48 -8.60
CA THR A 217 7.90 13.31 -7.76
C THR A 217 9.11 13.79 -8.56
N THR A 218 9.38 15.10 -8.50
CA THR A 218 10.61 15.69 -9.03
C THR A 218 11.79 15.52 -8.08
N LEU A 219 11.51 15.31 -6.78
CA LEU A 219 12.46 15.01 -5.72
C LEU A 219 12.06 13.68 -5.11
N VAL A 220 13.01 12.77 -5.00
CA VAL A 220 12.80 11.40 -4.54
C VAL A 220 12.92 11.37 -3.02
N PRO A 221 11.86 11.00 -2.28
CA PRO A 221 11.93 10.89 -0.83
C PRO A 221 12.74 9.66 -0.41
N ASN A 222 13.51 9.81 0.66
CA ASN A 222 14.12 8.67 1.33
C ASN A 222 13.17 8.14 2.40
N LEU A 223 12.81 6.87 2.28
CA LEU A 223 11.94 6.18 3.23
C LEU A 223 12.75 5.24 4.11
N GLY A 224 12.42 5.19 5.39
CA GLY A 224 13.00 4.24 6.33
C GLY A 224 11.93 3.59 7.18
N VAL A 225 11.99 2.27 7.30
CA VAL A 225 11.13 1.51 8.22
C VAL A 225 11.81 1.46 9.57
N VAL A 226 11.19 2.08 10.56
CA VAL A 226 11.68 2.15 11.92
C VAL A 226 11.05 1.06 12.76
N SER A 227 11.86 0.11 13.24
CA SER A 227 11.38 -0.92 14.16
C SER A 227 11.15 -0.33 15.55
N TYR A 228 10.00 -0.69 16.13
CA TYR A 228 9.59 -0.34 17.46
C TYR A 228 9.29 -1.61 18.28
N ARG A 229 9.01 -1.48 19.59
CA ARG A 229 8.77 -2.60 20.51
C ARG A 229 7.70 -3.57 19.99
N ASP A 230 7.76 -4.84 20.37
CA ASP A 230 6.76 -5.88 20.08
C ASP A 230 6.51 -6.12 18.59
N ASN A 231 7.57 -6.15 17.78
CA ASN A 231 7.50 -6.32 16.32
C ASN A 231 6.66 -5.27 15.59
N ARG A 232 6.44 -4.12 16.22
CA ARG A 232 5.78 -2.98 15.56
C ARG A 232 6.79 -2.19 14.77
N SER A 233 6.31 -1.49 13.75
CA SER A 233 7.12 -0.61 12.93
C SER A 233 6.30 0.58 12.45
N PHE A 234 6.97 1.64 12.06
CA PHE A 234 6.37 2.79 11.41
C PHE A 234 7.32 3.31 10.32
N ILE A 235 6.76 4.02 9.34
CA ILE A 235 7.51 4.55 8.22
C ILE A 235 7.86 6.01 8.49
N MET A 236 9.13 6.34 8.31
CA MET A 236 9.65 7.70 8.39
C MET A 236 10.13 8.13 7.01
N ALA A 237 9.76 9.34 6.58
CA ALA A 237 10.17 9.91 5.31
C ALA A 237 11.02 11.16 5.51
N ASP A 238 12.18 11.23 4.86
CA ASP A 238 12.88 12.48 4.63
C ASP A 238 12.24 13.18 3.43
N ILE A 239 11.70 14.38 3.67
CA ILE A 239 11.00 15.17 2.68
C ILE A 239 11.97 16.23 2.14
N PRO A 240 12.73 15.92 1.06
CA PRO A 240 13.66 16.87 0.49
C PRO A 240 12.92 18.05 -0.13
N GLY A 241 13.51 19.26 -0.03
CA GLY A 241 13.02 20.44 -0.75
C GLY A 241 11.85 21.18 -0.12
N ILE A 242 11.42 20.89 1.11
CA ILE A 242 10.48 21.77 1.82
C ILE A 242 11.13 23.14 2.07
N ILE A 243 12.46 23.21 2.21
CA ILE A 243 13.18 24.40 2.66
C ILE A 243 14.04 25.04 1.56
N GLU A 244 14.42 24.30 0.51
CA GLU A 244 15.24 24.82 -0.58
C GLU A 244 14.39 25.31 -1.75
N GLY A 245 13.95 26.58 -1.70
CA GLY A 245 13.41 27.28 -2.86
C GLY A 245 12.03 26.82 -3.34
N ALA A 246 11.17 26.35 -2.46
CA ALA A 246 9.78 26.03 -2.79
C ALA A 246 9.03 27.23 -3.44
N HIS A 247 9.54 28.46 -3.22
CA HIS A 247 9.01 29.70 -3.80
C HIS A 247 9.46 29.94 -5.25
N ALA A 248 10.48 29.23 -5.74
CA ALA A 248 11.07 29.48 -7.07
C ALA A 248 10.40 28.72 -8.22
N GLY A 249 9.19 28.20 -8.05
CA GLY A 249 8.40 27.60 -9.13
C GLY A 249 8.89 26.24 -9.65
N LYS A 250 9.98 25.67 -9.13
CA LYS A 250 10.39 24.28 -9.40
C LYS A 250 9.75 23.33 -8.39
N GLY A 251 8.43 23.48 -8.20
CA GLY A 251 7.67 22.83 -7.16
C GLY A 251 7.72 21.31 -7.24
N LEU A 252 7.90 20.69 -6.09
CA LEU A 252 7.40 19.37 -5.80
C LEU A 252 5.97 19.26 -6.34
N GLY A 253 5.73 18.31 -7.24
CA GLY A 253 4.43 18.22 -7.90
C GLY A 253 3.28 18.18 -6.89
N VAL A 254 2.16 18.84 -7.20
CA VAL A 254 0.95 18.92 -6.36
C VAL A 254 0.49 17.55 -5.85
N ARG A 255 0.83 16.49 -6.54
CA ARG A 255 0.52 15.10 -6.14
C ARG A 255 1.36 14.61 -4.96
N PHE A 256 2.62 15.01 -4.87
CA PHE A 256 3.51 14.66 -3.74
C PHE A 256 3.04 15.33 -2.43
N LEU A 257 2.49 16.53 -2.53
CA LEU A 257 1.92 17.28 -1.41
C LEU A 257 0.80 16.55 -0.70
N ARG A 258 -0.11 15.91 -1.46
CA ARG A 258 -1.22 15.12 -0.90
C ARG A 258 -0.74 13.92 -0.09
N HIS A 259 0.46 13.42 -0.36
CA HIS A 259 1.01 12.28 0.38
C HIS A 259 1.58 12.70 1.74
N ILE A 260 2.16 13.91 1.82
CA ILE A 260 2.62 14.48 3.11
C ILE A 260 1.43 14.86 3.99
N GLU A 261 0.32 15.28 3.41
CA GLU A 261 -0.93 15.58 4.12
C GLU A 261 -1.44 14.41 4.96
N ARG A 262 -1.05 13.18 4.65
CA ARG A 262 -1.48 11.96 5.34
C ARG A 262 -0.53 11.47 6.43
N ASN A 263 0.65 12.10 6.61
CA ASN A 263 1.53 11.75 7.72
C ASN A 263 0.82 11.98 9.06
N SER A 264 0.98 11.04 9.99
CA SER A 264 0.35 11.13 11.31
C SER A 264 0.99 12.23 12.15
N CYS A 265 2.31 12.44 12.06
CA CYS A 265 3.03 13.49 12.76
C CYS A 265 4.26 14.01 12.00
N LEU A 266 4.79 15.15 12.44
CA LEU A 266 5.99 15.78 11.87
C LEU A 266 7.10 15.86 12.92
N LEU A 267 8.33 15.52 12.52
CA LEU A 267 9.53 15.72 13.32
C LEU A 267 10.33 16.88 12.74
N PHE A 268 10.33 18.02 13.47
CA PHE A 268 11.14 19.19 13.15
C PHE A 268 12.56 18.98 13.66
N MET A 269 13.52 18.87 12.75
CA MET A 269 14.92 18.67 13.10
C MET A 269 15.69 19.97 13.05
N ILE A 270 16.24 20.36 14.19
CA ILE A 270 17.08 21.55 14.35
C ILE A 270 18.44 21.09 14.88
N PRO A 271 19.55 21.43 14.23
CA PRO A 271 20.86 21.02 14.72
C PRO A 271 21.26 21.85 15.95
N ALA A 272 21.94 21.24 16.91
CA ALA A 272 22.35 21.87 18.16
C ALA A 272 23.38 22.99 17.98
N ASP A 273 24.09 22.98 16.84
CA ASP A 273 25.06 24.01 16.43
C ASP A 273 24.38 25.25 15.78
N ALA A 274 23.06 25.30 15.78
CA ALA A 274 22.33 26.48 15.30
C ALA A 274 22.46 27.67 16.25
N ASN A 275 22.59 28.88 15.67
CA ASN A 275 22.77 30.11 16.45
C ASN A 275 21.54 30.48 17.31
N ASP A 276 20.33 30.12 16.91
CA ASP A 276 19.08 30.42 17.57
C ASP A 276 18.02 29.37 17.20
N LEU A 277 17.79 28.41 18.10
CA LEU A 277 16.83 27.33 17.89
C LEU A 277 15.40 27.81 17.68
N LYS A 278 15.02 28.87 18.41
CA LYS A 278 13.67 29.43 18.30
C LYS A 278 13.44 30.12 16.96
N LYS A 279 14.44 30.80 16.44
CA LYS A 279 14.37 31.48 15.15
C LYS A 279 14.31 30.43 14.02
N GLU A 280 15.14 29.42 14.08
CA GLU A 280 15.12 28.32 13.09
C GLU A 280 13.77 27.60 13.10
N TYR A 281 13.24 27.26 14.28
CA TYR A 281 11.91 26.66 14.37
C TYR A 281 10.83 27.55 13.69
N LYS A 282 10.84 28.86 13.94
CA LYS A 282 9.88 29.80 13.31
C LYS A 282 10.02 29.87 11.80
N ILE A 283 11.24 29.78 11.27
CA ILE A 283 11.48 29.77 9.84
C ILE A 283 10.89 28.50 9.24
N LEU A 284 11.17 27.33 9.83
CA LEU A 284 10.62 26.05 9.38
C LEU A 284 9.08 26.03 9.43
N GLU A 285 8.49 26.55 10.49
CA GLU A 285 7.04 26.66 10.63
C GLU A 285 6.43 27.59 9.57
N LYS A 286 7.07 28.74 9.31
CA LYS A 286 6.63 29.67 8.27
C LYS A 286 6.71 29.06 6.88
N GLU A 287 7.77 28.36 6.57
CA GLU A 287 7.90 27.67 5.28
C GLU A 287 6.91 26.53 5.10
N LEU A 288 6.69 25.75 6.15
CA LEU A 288 5.67 24.71 6.13
C LEU A 288 4.27 25.32 5.89
N LYS A 289 3.97 26.47 6.50
CA LYS A 289 2.72 27.21 6.33
C LYS A 289 2.53 27.74 4.90
N LEU A 290 3.60 28.23 4.30
CA LEU A 290 3.59 28.69 2.91
C LEU A 290 3.41 27.53 1.94
N TYR A 291 3.91 26.37 2.31
CA TYR A 291 3.82 25.16 1.54
C TYR A 291 2.39 24.54 1.59
N ASN A 292 1.87 24.25 2.79
CA ASN A 292 0.49 23.82 3.01
C ASN A 292 0.02 24.19 4.41
N LYS A 293 -1.11 24.92 4.49
CA LYS A 293 -1.71 25.37 5.75
C LYS A 293 -2.19 24.21 6.62
N GLU A 294 -2.59 23.08 6.04
CA GLU A 294 -3.08 21.91 6.77
C GLU A 294 -1.98 21.20 7.56
N LEU A 295 -0.76 21.22 7.05
CA LEU A 295 0.40 20.62 7.72
C LEU A 295 0.76 21.32 9.03
N VAL A 296 0.44 22.60 9.16
CA VAL A 296 0.70 23.37 10.39
C VAL A 296 -0.15 22.88 11.56
N ASN A 297 -1.31 22.26 11.29
CA ASN A 297 -2.21 21.76 12.32
C ASN A 297 -1.86 20.34 12.79
N LYS A 298 -0.89 19.69 12.13
CA LYS A 298 -0.50 18.33 12.50
C LYS A 298 0.26 18.26 13.82
N PRO A 299 0.12 17.14 14.56
CA PRO A 299 0.95 16.83 15.70
C PRO A 299 2.43 16.91 15.32
N ARG A 300 3.25 17.54 16.18
CA ARG A 300 4.67 17.76 15.87
C ARG A 300 5.55 17.61 17.09
N ILE A 301 6.79 17.19 16.85
CA ILE A 301 7.85 17.08 17.84
C ILE A 301 9.04 17.91 17.34
N ILE A 302 9.75 18.58 18.25
CA ILE A 302 11.00 19.25 17.93
C ILE A 302 12.13 18.33 18.38
N GLY A 303 12.95 17.88 17.42
CA GLY A 303 14.15 17.09 17.66
C GLY A 303 15.39 17.96 17.50
N ILE A 304 16.15 18.13 18.59
CA ILE A 304 17.45 18.81 18.54
C ILE A 304 18.53 17.76 18.28
N SER A 305 19.01 17.73 17.06
CA SER A 305 20.05 16.79 16.61
C SER A 305 21.45 17.25 17.04
N LYS A 306 22.45 16.35 16.96
CA LYS A 306 23.84 16.60 17.36
C LYS A 306 23.98 17.03 18.81
N SER A 307 23.18 16.44 19.73
CA SER A 307 23.20 16.76 21.17
C SER A 307 24.53 16.42 21.85
N ASP A 308 25.35 15.60 21.21
CA ASP A 308 26.73 15.29 21.60
C ASP A 308 27.68 16.49 21.64
N LEU A 309 27.31 17.60 20.98
CA LEU A 309 28.04 18.85 21.00
C LEU A 309 27.71 19.76 22.19
N LEU A 310 26.68 19.37 22.98
CA LEU A 310 26.13 20.20 24.07
C LEU A 310 26.41 19.56 25.43
N ASP A 311 26.81 20.38 26.38
CA ASP A 311 26.86 20.02 27.80
C ASP A 311 25.42 20.05 28.38
N ASP A 312 25.23 19.36 29.53
CA ASP A 312 23.91 19.24 30.17
C ASP A 312 23.35 20.60 30.65
N GLU A 313 24.19 21.57 30.96
CA GLU A 313 23.78 22.92 31.32
C GLU A 313 23.23 23.68 30.10
N LEU A 314 23.91 23.57 28.96
CA LEU A 314 23.47 24.14 27.70
C LEU A 314 22.16 23.50 27.23
N LYS A 315 22.00 22.18 27.34
CA LYS A 315 20.75 21.49 27.03
C LYS A 315 19.57 22.07 27.83
N LYS A 316 19.78 22.34 29.13
CA LYS A 316 18.76 22.93 30.01
C LYS A 316 18.46 24.40 29.66
N MET A 317 19.45 25.17 29.24
CA MET A 317 19.25 26.55 28.80
C MET A 317 18.46 26.60 27.47
N LEU A 318 18.87 25.83 26.48
CA LEU A 318 18.25 25.79 25.19
C LEU A 318 16.81 25.23 25.24
N ALA A 319 16.53 24.29 26.13
CA ALA A 319 15.18 23.78 26.37
C ALA A 319 14.19 24.87 26.80
N LYS A 320 14.67 25.91 27.53
CA LYS A 320 13.83 27.05 27.97
C LYS A 320 13.45 28.00 26.83
N GLU A 321 14.24 28.03 25.75
CA GLU A 321 14.00 28.87 24.57
C GLU A 321 12.96 28.27 23.63
N LEU A 322 12.73 26.96 23.70
CA LEU A 322 11.80 26.26 22.84
C LEU A 322 10.33 26.50 23.25
N PRO A 323 9.39 26.37 22.31
CA PRO A 323 7.97 26.53 22.59
C PRO A 323 7.46 25.51 23.61
N LYS A 324 7.00 25.97 24.80
CA LYS A 324 6.55 25.11 25.91
C LYS A 324 5.40 24.14 25.58
N LYS A 325 4.62 24.44 24.53
CA LYS A 325 3.46 23.64 24.13
C LYS A 325 3.82 22.46 23.22
N ILE A 326 5.04 22.42 22.68
CA ILE A 326 5.48 21.41 21.72
C ILE A 326 6.49 20.50 22.42
N PRO A 327 6.27 19.18 22.42
CA PRO A 327 7.24 18.25 22.97
C PRO A 327 8.57 18.34 22.20
N HIS A 328 9.67 18.26 22.94
CA HIS A 328 11.01 18.31 22.35
C HIS A 328 11.92 17.23 22.92
N VAL A 329 12.93 16.86 22.18
CA VAL A 329 13.93 15.86 22.57
C VAL A 329 15.30 16.24 22.00
N PHE A 330 16.33 16.17 22.84
CA PHE A 330 17.73 16.26 22.42
C PHE A 330 18.25 14.87 22.13
N PHE A 331 18.81 14.65 20.96
CA PHE A 331 19.34 13.35 20.56
C PHE A 331 20.59 13.47 19.70
N SER A 332 21.39 12.42 19.68
CA SER A 332 22.50 12.26 18.75
C SER A 332 22.36 10.99 17.95
N SER A 333 22.37 11.13 16.63
CA SER A 333 22.40 9.98 15.72
C SER A 333 23.76 9.28 15.71
N LEU A 334 24.85 9.98 16.07
CA LEU A 334 26.20 9.41 16.09
C LEU A 334 26.42 8.57 17.34
N THR A 335 26.11 9.12 18.52
CA THR A 335 26.27 8.44 19.81
C THR A 335 25.08 7.58 20.21
N GLN A 336 23.99 7.65 19.43
CA GLN A 336 22.70 7.00 19.71
C GLN A 336 22.04 7.49 21.01
N GLU A 337 22.48 8.63 21.55
CA GLU A 337 21.90 9.24 22.74
C GLU A 337 20.43 9.59 22.51
N ASN A 338 19.54 9.20 23.44
CA ASN A 338 18.10 9.47 23.44
C ASN A 338 17.32 8.98 22.20
N ILE A 339 17.89 8.12 21.36
CA ILE A 339 17.19 7.52 20.22
C ILE A 339 15.98 6.68 20.66
N PRO A 340 16.05 5.83 21.71
CA PRO A 340 14.87 5.12 22.22
C PRO A 340 13.75 6.07 22.67
N GLN A 341 14.12 7.15 23.38
CA GLN A 341 13.15 8.16 23.83
C GLN A 341 12.46 8.86 22.66
N LEU A 342 13.20 9.20 21.59
CA LEU A 342 12.64 9.77 20.38
C LEU A 342 11.62 8.81 19.74
N LYS A 343 11.94 7.53 19.65
CA LYS A 343 11.00 6.50 19.12
C LYS A 343 9.73 6.42 19.97
N ASP A 344 9.85 6.41 21.29
CA ASP A 344 8.72 6.36 22.21
C ASP A 344 7.80 7.60 22.05
N MET A 345 8.39 8.79 21.92
CA MET A 345 7.65 10.04 21.71
C MET A 345 6.92 10.06 20.37
N LEU A 346 7.59 9.63 19.30
CA LEU A 346 6.98 9.53 17.97
C LEU A 346 5.82 8.54 17.98
N TRP A 347 6.03 7.35 18.56
CA TRP A 347 4.98 6.33 18.66
C TRP A 347 3.77 6.80 19.43
N LYS A 348 3.97 7.46 20.57
CA LYS A 348 2.88 8.05 21.37
C LYS A 348 2.11 9.10 20.59
N MET A 349 2.82 9.97 19.84
CA MET A 349 2.20 11.05 19.07
C MET A 349 1.37 10.53 17.88
N MET A 350 1.78 9.43 17.25
CA MET A 350 1.04 8.82 16.14
C MET A 350 -0.26 8.12 16.60
N ASN A 351 -0.31 7.69 17.87
CA ASN A 351 -1.44 6.93 18.42
C ASN A 351 -2.27 7.73 19.44
N SER A 352 -2.02 9.02 19.59
CA SER A 352 -2.84 9.96 20.39
C SER A 352 -3.91 10.62 19.51
#